data_721308bba77dfd972ac2b72e34e7ddb8
#
_entry.id   721308bba77dfd972ac2b72e34e7ddb8
#
_cell.length_a   1.000
_cell.length_b   1.000
_cell.length_c   1.000
_cell.angle_alpha   90.00
_cell.angle_beta   90.00
_cell.angle_gamma   90.00
#
_symmetry.space_group_name_H-M   'P 1'
#
loop_
_entity.id
_entity.type
_entity.pdbx_description
1 polymer ?
#
loop_
_entity_poly.entity_id
_entity_poly.type
_entity_poly.pdbx_seq_one_letter_code
_entity_poly.pdbx_strand_id
1 'polypeptide(L)'
;MEIDLSLLHSNTVEEINIDNTYNLDSSYYKDSDIKSLSDIAVKGIIVRKESEDNELADYMNCTISGEMIILDSISLEDVVYPFTIEYDDYIFENSLKNENTLDILGFLWENIVLEVPLQFTKVSDLSKFHGDGWKLISEEELKLDKNPFNELLKDFEKEWLYNDEIRHSNVCCSFP
;
A
#
# COMPACT_ATOMS: atom_id res chain seq x y z
N MET A 1 14.40 -20.68 -0.19
CA MET A 1 13.41 -21.79 -0.20
C MET A 1 12.69 -21.74 -1.53
N GLU A 2 12.46 -22.88 -2.15
CA GLU A 2 12.07 -22.93 -3.56
C GLU A 2 10.79 -23.71 -3.73
N ILE A 3 9.92 -23.26 -4.64
CA ILE A 3 8.73 -23.97 -5.08
C ILE A 3 9.03 -24.55 -6.47
N ASP A 4 8.89 -25.88 -6.60
CA ASP A 4 9.10 -26.59 -7.88
C ASP A 4 7.82 -26.53 -8.74
N LEU A 5 7.94 -25.95 -9.92
CA LEU A 5 6.86 -25.76 -10.88
C LEU A 5 6.86 -26.86 -11.97
N SER A 6 7.80 -27.82 -11.93
CA SER A 6 7.97 -28.83 -12.99
C SER A 6 6.71 -29.64 -13.26
N LEU A 7 5.92 -29.96 -12.24
CA LEU A 7 4.66 -30.70 -12.39
C LEU A 7 3.58 -29.85 -13.08
N LEU A 8 3.56 -28.55 -12.82
CA LEU A 8 2.66 -27.59 -13.47
C LEU A 8 3.06 -27.40 -14.95
N HIS A 9 4.35 -27.25 -15.22
CA HIS A 9 4.88 -27.07 -16.58
C HIS A 9 4.75 -28.32 -17.45
N SER A 10 4.74 -29.52 -16.85
CA SER A 10 4.49 -30.78 -17.55
C SER A 10 3.00 -31.11 -17.71
N ASN A 11 2.08 -30.22 -17.27
CA ASN A 11 0.63 -30.43 -17.22
C ASN A 11 0.23 -31.69 -16.43
N THR A 12 1.06 -32.09 -15.46
CA THR A 12 0.74 -33.23 -14.59
C THR A 12 -0.25 -32.82 -13.49
N VAL A 13 -0.19 -31.55 -13.08
CA VAL A 13 -1.15 -30.91 -12.17
C VAL A 13 -1.70 -29.64 -12.81
N GLU A 14 -2.94 -29.28 -12.48
CA GLU A 14 -3.58 -28.05 -12.98
C GLU A 14 -3.23 -26.85 -12.11
N GLU A 15 -2.93 -27.08 -10.83
CA GLU A 15 -2.60 -26.06 -9.85
C GLU A 15 -1.61 -26.56 -8.79
N ILE A 16 -0.86 -25.63 -8.21
CA ILE A 16 -0.02 -25.88 -7.03
C ILE A 16 -0.61 -25.07 -5.88
N ASN A 17 -1.05 -25.75 -4.83
CA ASN A 17 -1.54 -25.12 -3.61
C ASN A 17 -0.39 -24.68 -2.71
N ILE A 18 -0.45 -23.45 -2.19
CA ILE A 18 0.46 -22.90 -1.20
C ILE A 18 -0.35 -22.64 0.08
N ASP A 19 -0.01 -23.29 1.17
CA ASP A 19 -0.50 -22.98 2.52
C ASP A 19 0.65 -23.22 3.49
N ASN A 20 1.56 -22.27 3.54
CA ASN A 20 2.81 -22.39 4.28
C ASN A 20 3.11 -21.11 5.04
N THR A 21 3.95 -21.26 6.05
CA THR A 21 4.53 -20.18 6.82
C THR A 21 6.02 -20.11 6.55
N TYR A 22 6.51 -18.91 6.25
CA TYR A 22 7.90 -18.65 5.90
C TYR A 22 8.54 -17.71 6.90
N ASN A 23 9.80 -17.95 7.20
CA ASN A 23 10.62 -17.05 8.01
C ASN A 23 11.71 -16.44 7.15
N LEU A 24 11.79 -15.11 7.13
CA LEU A 24 12.86 -14.36 6.47
C LEU A 24 13.97 -14.08 7.47
N ASP A 25 15.20 -14.51 7.13
CA ASP A 25 16.37 -14.19 7.93
C ASP A 25 16.62 -12.68 8.01
N SER A 26 17.15 -12.22 9.14
CA SER A 26 17.43 -10.79 9.38
C SER A 26 18.34 -10.15 8.34
N SER A 27 19.10 -10.93 7.59
CA SER A 27 19.93 -10.43 6.48
C SER A 27 19.12 -9.80 5.35
N TYR A 28 17.84 -10.20 5.16
CA TYR A 28 16.97 -9.62 4.14
C TYR A 28 16.59 -8.17 4.45
N TYR A 29 16.30 -7.84 5.71
CA TYR A 29 15.81 -6.53 6.11
C TYR A 29 16.81 -5.66 6.86
N LYS A 30 18.08 -6.07 6.92
CA LYS A 30 19.15 -5.38 7.64
C LYS A 30 19.32 -3.90 7.25
N ASP A 31 19.16 -3.59 5.96
CA ASP A 31 19.34 -2.25 5.40
C ASP A 31 17.99 -1.55 5.09
N SER A 32 16.92 -1.97 5.77
CA SER A 32 15.56 -1.39 5.65
C SER A 32 15.12 -0.77 6.98
N ASP A 33 13.96 -0.11 6.96
CA ASP A 33 13.31 0.46 8.16
C ASP A 33 12.61 -0.60 9.03
N ILE A 34 12.66 -1.88 8.62
CA ILE A 34 12.09 -3.00 9.37
C ILE A 34 13.09 -3.46 10.43
N LYS A 35 12.74 -3.40 11.70
CA LYS A 35 13.55 -3.89 12.81
C LYS A 35 13.44 -5.38 13.02
N SER A 36 12.24 -5.91 12.88
CA SER A 36 11.99 -7.34 12.91
C SER A 36 10.73 -7.67 12.10
N LEU A 37 10.67 -8.91 11.65
CA LEU A 37 9.58 -9.46 10.87
C LEU A 37 9.09 -10.73 11.55
N SER A 38 7.77 -10.90 11.68
CA SER A 38 7.15 -12.14 12.13
C SER A 38 7.28 -13.23 11.07
N ASP A 39 6.89 -14.43 11.43
CA ASP A 39 6.61 -15.45 10.42
C ASP A 39 5.52 -14.97 9.46
N ILE A 40 5.71 -15.24 8.17
CA ILE A 40 4.87 -14.78 7.07
C ILE A 40 3.99 -15.93 6.62
N ALA A 41 2.70 -15.80 6.76
CA ALA A 41 1.74 -16.77 6.24
C ALA A 41 1.44 -16.47 4.77
N VAL A 42 1.53 -17.50 3.92
CA VAL A 42 1.21 -17.43 2.48
C VAL A 42 0.17 -18.48 2.17
N LYS A 43 -0.98 -18.04 1.64
CA LYS A 43 -2.08 -18.93 1.24
C LYS A 43 -2.55 -18.59 -0.16
N GLY A 44 -2.62 -19.59 -1.01
CA GLY A 44 -3.06 -19.38 -2.38
C GLY A 44 -2.77 -20.52 -3.31
N ILE A 45 -2.81 -20.23 -4.60
CA ILE A 45 -2.56 -21.18 -5.68
C ILE A 45 -1.66 -20.60 -6.76
N ILE A 46 -0.91 -21.45 -7.42
CA ILE A 46 -0.23 -21.15 -8.67
C ILE A 46 -0.88 -21.96 -9.78
N VAL A 47 -1.23 -21.29 -10.87
CA VAL A 47 -1.85 -21.91 -12.04
C VAL A 47 -1.09 -21.49 -13.31
N ARG A 48 -1.10 -22.33 -14.33
CA ARG A 48 -0.56 -22.01 -15.66
C ARG A 48 -1.69 -21.86 -16.65
N LYS A 49 -1.77 -20.70 -17.30
CA LYS A 49 -2.82 -20.41 -18.28
C LYS A 49 -2.29 -19.54 -19.43
N GLU A 50 -3.02 -19.48 -20.52
CA GLU A 50 -2.71 -18.61 -21.63
C GLU A 50 -2.89 -17.13 -21.21
N SER A 51 -1.89 -16.31 -21.51
CA SER A 51 -1.93 -14.86 -21.39
C SER A 51 -2.71 -14.23 -22.55
N GLU A 52 -2.92 -12.92 -22.51
CA GLU A 52 -3.56 -12.17 -23.59
C GLU A 52 -2.81 -12.30 -24.95
N ASP A 53 -1.51 -12.54 -24.91
CA ASP A 53 -0.63 -12.71 -26.08
C ASP A 53 -0.63 -14.15 -26.62
N ASN A 54 -1.47 -15.05 -26.10
CA ASN A 54 -1.52 -16.49 -26.37
C ASN A 54 -0.22 -17.24 -25.98
N GLU A 55 0.54 -16.71 -25.05
CA GLU A 55 1.68 -17.41 -24.44
C GLU A 55 1.27 -18.02 -23.10
N LEU A 56 1.89 -19.16 -22.76
CA LEU A 56 1.66 -19.79 -21.46
C LEU A 56 2.45 -19.06 -20.38
N ALA A 57 1.76 -18.54 -19.37
CA ALA A 57 2.35 -17.85 -18.22
C ALA A 57 1.89 -18.48 -16.91
N ASP A 58 2.72 -18.33 -15.88
CA ASP A 58 2.42 -18.78 -14.53
C ASP A 58 1.81 -17.63 -13.71
N TYR A 59 0.63 -17.87 -13.17
CA TYR A 59 -0.14 -16.90 -12.41
C TYR A 59 -0.23 -17.34 -10.95
N MET A 60 -0.11 -16.38 -10.06
CA MET A 60 -0.27 -16.58 -8.62
C MET A 60 -1.47 -15.80 -8.10
N ASN A 61 -2.34 -16.52 -7.39
CA ASN A 61 -3.46 -15.95 -6.63
C ASN A 61 -3.21 -16.29 -5.17
N CYS A 62 -2.76 -15.34 -4.38
CA CYS A 62 -2.40 -15.60 -3.00
C CYS A 62 -2.60 -14.39 -2.09
N THR A 63 -2.74 -14.70 -0.81
CA THR A 63 -2.71 -13.74 0.29
C THR A 63 -1.44 -13.97 1.11
N ILE A 64 -0.68 -12.91 1.30
CA ILE A 64 0.52 -12.87 2.13
C ILE A 64 0.21 -12.01 3.35
N SER A 65 0.42 -12.51 4.56
CA SER A 65 0.15 -11.75 5.78
C SER A 65 1.22 -11.97 6.84
N GLY A 66 1.44 -10.94 7.64
CA GLY A 66 2.43 -10.96 8.72
C GLY A 66 2.41 -9.66 9.52
N GLU A 67 3.40 -9.51 10.38
CA GLU A 67 3.61 -8.32 11.18
C GLU A 67 5.07 -7.88 11.09
N MET A 68 5.31 -6.59 10.96
CA MET A 68 6.65 -6.01 11.03
C MET A 68 6.75 -5.05 12.22
N ILE A 69 7.93 -4.94 12.81
CA ILE A 69 8.25 -3.89 13.77
C ILE A 69 9.00 -2.80 13.05
N ILE A 70 8.43 -1.60 13.07
CA ILE A 70 8.99 -0.38 12.49
C ILE A 70 9.05 0.72 13.55
N LEU A 71 9.75 1.82 13.26
CA LEU A 71 9.74 3.00 14.11
C LEU A 71 8.49 3.85 13.85
N ASP A 72 7.83 4.26 14.93
CA ASP A 72 6.83 5.33 14.86
C ASP A 72 7.50 6.64 14.40
N SER A 73 6.93 7.30 13.41
CA SER A 73 7.53 8.49 12.80
C SER A 73 7.58 9.71 13.72
N ILE A 74 6.82 9.70 14.82
CA ILE A 74 6.73 10.80 15.77
C ILE A 74 7.40 10.47 17.10
N SER A 75 7.01 9.34 17.73
CA SER A 75 7.55 8.96 19.03
C SER A 75 8.91 8.30 18.94
N LEU A 76 9.29 7.78 17.78
CA LEU A 76 10.48 6.98 17.53
C LEU A 76 10.53 5.68 18.37
N GLU A 77 9.38 5.25 18.87
CA GLU A 77 9.21 3.99 19.55
C GLU A 77 8.94 2.85 18.57
N ASP A 78 9.25 1.63 19.00
CA ASP A 78 8.97 0.44 18.21
C ASP A 78 7.47 0.16 18.19
N VAL A 79 6.91 0.02 16.99
CA VAL A 79 5.49 -0.28 16.80
C VAL A 79 5.31 -1.49 15.90
N VAL A 80 4.33 -2.32 16.26
CA VAL A 80 3.91 -3.44 15.42
C VAL A 80 2.98 -2.90 14.33
N TYR A 81 3.35 -3.19 13.08
CA TYR A 81 2.58 -2.87 11.88
C TYR A 81 2.16 -4.17 11.19
N PRO A 82 0.87 -4.54 11.22
CA PRO A 82 0.37 -5.69 10.49
C PRO A 82 0.24 -5.33 9.01
N PHE A 83 0.55 -6.30 8.14
CA PHE A 83 0.37 -6.15 6.70
C PHE A 83 -0.35 -7.35 6.10
N THR A 84 -1.07 -7.09 5.01
CA THR A 84 -1.73 -8.11 4.19
C THR A 84 -1.63 -7.67 2.73
N ILE A 85 -1.06 -8.54 1.91
CA ILE A 85 -0.89 -8.33 0.47
C ILE A 85 -1.75 -9.37 -0.24
N GLU A 86 -2.58 -8.93 -1.16
CA GLU A 86 -3.43 -9.82 -1.95
C GLU A 86 -3.01 -9.72 -3.42
N TYR A 87 -2.76 -10.87 -4.02
CA TYR A 87 -2.47 -11.00 -5.44
C TYR A 87 -3.60 -11.76 -6.13
N ASP A 88 -4.08 -11.18 -7.22
CA ASP A 88 -5.02 -11.78 -8.13
C ASP A 88 -4.42 -11.75 -9.53
N ASP A 89 -4.24 -12.94 -10.11
CA ASP A 89 -3.63 -13.12 -11.43
C ASP A 89 -2.23 -12.45 -11.60
N TYR A 90 -1.40 -12.51 -10.55
CA TYR A 90 -0.05 -11.96 -10.59
C TYR A 90 0.89 -12.85 -11.41
N ILE A 91 1.57 -12.27 -12.40
CA ILE A 91 2.58 -12.95 -13.21
C ILE A 91 3.96 -12.74 -12.56
N PHE A 92 4.66 -13.83 -12.22
CA PHE A 92 5.92 -13.78 -11.46
C PHE A 92 7.18 -14.20 -12.26
N GLU A 93 7.20 -13.95 -13.54
CA GLU A 93 8.33 -14.30 -14.41
C GLU A 93 9.69 -13.82 -13.90
N ASN A 94 9.73 -12.60 -13.34
CA ASN A 94 10.95 -11.99 -12.81
C ASN A 94 11.45 -12.62 -11.50
N SER A 95 10.61 -13.35 -10.80
CA SER A 95 10.94 -14.00 -9.52
C SER A 95 11.36 -15.44 -9.69
N LEU A 96 11.40 -15.94 -10.93
CA LEU A 96 11.89 -17.29 -11.21
C LEU A 96 13.40 -17.36 -11.07
N LYS A 97 13.88 -18.30 -10.28
CA LYS A 97 15.30 -18.63 -10.18
C LYS A 97 15.82 -19.35 -11.43
N ASN A 98 14.95 -20.16 -12.02
CA ASN A 98 15.10 -20.82 -13.32
C ASN A 98 13.70 -21.14 -13.85
N GLU A 99 13.62 -21.68 -15.08
CA GLU A 99 12.36 -21.95 -15.78
C GLU A 99 11.30 -22.75 -14.98
N ASN A 100 11.75 -23.53 -13.98
CA ASN A 100 10.86 -24.43 -13.23
C ASN A 100 10.89 -24.20 -11.72
N THR A 101 11.48 -23.10 -11.24
CA THR A 101 11.68 -22.92 -9.80
C THR A 101 11.43 -21.47 -9.39
N LEU A 102 10.47 -21.27 -8.52
CA LEU A 102 10.19 -19.97 -7.89
C LEU A 102 10.99 -19.83 -6.58
N ASP A 103 11.80 -18.77 -6.47
CA ASP A 103 12.39 -18.38 -5.19
C ASP A 103 11.37 -17.62 -4.34
N ILE A 104 10.63 -18.36 -3.51
CA ILE A 104 9.56 -17.77 -2.71
C ILE A 104 10.07 -16.75 -1.69
N LEU A 105 11.27 -16.89 -1.14
CA LEU A 105 11.79 -15.94 -0.15
C LEU A 105 12.17 -14.61 -0.80
N GLY A 106 12.81 -14.66 -1.98
CA GLY A 106 13.08 -13.46 -2.77
C GLY A 106 11.81 -12.74 -3.15
N PHE A 107 10.82 -13.47 -3.67
CA PHE A 107 9.50 -12.94 -3.99
C PHE A 107 8.83 -12.28 -2.79
N LEU A 108 8.79 -12.94 -1.64
CA LEU A 108 8.19 -12.36 -0.42
C LEU A 108 8.89 -11.07 0.00
N TRP A 109 10.22 -11.06 -0.02
CA TRP A 109 10.98 -9.87 0.37
C TRP A 109 10.70 -8.67 -0.55
N GLU A 110 10.75 -8.87 -1.87
CA GLU A 110 10.47 -7.80 -2.86
C GLU A 110 9.11 -7.14 -2.63
N ASN A 111 8.12 -7.89 -2.18
CA ASN A 111 6.77 -7.38 -1.96
C ASN A 111 6.56 -6.80 -0.56
N ILE A 112 7.11 -7.43 0.48
CA ILE A 112 6.98 -6.94 1.86
C ILE A 112 7.68 -5.61 2.06
N VAL A 113 8.82 -5.37 1.42
CA VAL A 113 9.53 -4.09 1.54
C VAL A 113 8.73 -2.91 1.00
N LEU A 114 7.83 -3.14 0.04
CA LEU A 114 6.94 -2.13 -0.52
C LEU A 114 5.76 -1.77 0.40
N GLU A 115 5.45 -2.64 1.36
CA GLU A 115 4.40 -2.40 2.36
C GLU A 115 4.87 -1.52 3.53
N VAL A 116 6.17 -1.23 3.61
CA VAL A 116 6.69 -0.33 4.65
C VAL A 116 6.14 1.09 4.41
N PRO A 117 5.33 1.62 5.32
CA PRO A 117 4.75 2.95 5.11
C PRO A 117 5.82 4.04 5.20
N LEU A 118 5.77 5.04 4.33
CA LEU A 118 6.67 6.20 4.37
C LEU A 118 6.53 6.98 5.69
N GLN A 119 5.33 7.01 6.25
CA GLN A 119 5.04 7.60 7.55
C GLN A 119 3.98 6.77 8.25
N PHE A 120 4.25 6.38 9.48
CA PHE A 120 3.30 5.68 10.33
C PHE A 120 3.41 6.16 11.76
N THR A 121 2.30 6.47 12.40
CA THR A 121 2.25 6.82 13.81
C THR A 121 1.02 6.25 14.50
N LYS A 122 1.20 5.77 15.71
CA LYS A 122 0.11 5.44 16.64
C LYS A 122 -0.21 6.59 17.60
N VAL A 123 0.56 7.69 17.51
CA VAL A 123 0.35 8.85 18.35
C VAL A 123 -0.93 9.58 17.95
N SER A 124 -1.92 9.59 18.81
CA SER A 124 -3.18 10.32 18.62
C SER A 124 -3.14 11.76 19.14
N ASP A 125 -2.27 12.04 20.13
CA ASP A 125 -2.15 13.35 20.77
C ASP A 125 -0.81 13.99 20.41
N LEU A 126 -0.83 14.86 19.40
CA LEU A 126 0.34 15.58 18.92
C LEU A 126 0.76 16.74 19.85
N SER A 127 -0.11 17.19 20.75
CA SER A 127 0.14 18.32 21.64
C SER A 127 1.33 18.11 22.59
N LYS A 128 1.70 16.86 22.83
CA LYS A 128 2.86 16.47 23.65
C LYS A 128 4.21 16.68 22.97
N PHE A 129 4.19 16.83 21.63
CA PHE A 129 5.40 16.98 20.83
C PHE A 129 5.59 18.44 20.44
N HIS A 130 6.29 19.17 21.32
CA HIS A 130 6.61 20.57 21.13
C HIS A 130 7.98 20.90 21.74
N GLY A 131 8.57 21.99 21.30
CA GLY A 131 9.81 22.55 21.82
C GLY A 131 9.85 24.07 21.68
N ASP A 132 10.99 24.67 21.96
CA ASP A 132 11.16 26.11 21.81
C ASP A 132 10.96 26.54 20.35
N GLY A 133 9.85 27.24 20.08
CA GLY A 133 9.54 27.80 18.77
C GLY A 133 8.91 26.83 17.75
N TRP A 134 8.58 25.59 18.15
CA TRP A 134 7.89 24.62 17.28
C TRP A 134 6.88 23.76 18.05
N LYS A 135 5.83 23.34 17.37
CA LYS A 135 4.87 22.31 17.84
C LYS A 135 4.44 21.45 16.65
N LEU A 136 4.17 20.17 16.91
CA LEU A 136 3.47 19.34 15.93
C LEU A 136 1.98 19.69 15.96
N ILE A 137 1.42 19.85 14.78
CA ILE A 137 -0.02 20.10 14.58
C ILE A 137 -0.55 19.09 13.58
N SER A 138 -1.81 18.69 13.73
CA SER A 138 -2.47 17.84 12.76
C SER A 138 -2.73 18.60 11.45
N GLU A 139 -2.92 17.86 10.35
CA GLU A 139 -3.31 18.46 9.09
C GLU A 139 -4.66 19.21 9.19
N GLU A 140 -5.54 18.72 10.05
CA GLU A 140 -6.83 19.36 10.34
C GLU A 140 -6.66 20.69 11.07
N GLU A 141 -5.77 20.74 12.08
CA GLU A 141 -5.43 22.00 12.76
C GLU A 141 -4.76 22.99 11.83
N LEU A 142 -3.89 22.50 10.92
CA LEU A 142 -3.25 23.36 9.92
C LEU A 142 -4.26 23.99 8.95
N LYS A 143 -5.32 23.26 8.60
CA LYS A 143 -6.42 23.78 7.76
C LYS A 143 -7.27 24.81 8.48
N LEU A 144 -7.40 24.69 9.81
CA LEU A 144 -8.17 25.62 10.64
C LEU A 144 -7.37 26.90 11.02
N ASP A 145 -6.05 26.79 11.15
CA ASP A 145 -5.19 27.87 11.58
C ASP A 145 -4.73 28.70 10.36
N LYS A 146 -5.45 29.80 10.12
CA LYS A 146 -5.08 30.98 9.31
C LYS A 146 -4.16 30.71 8.11
N ASN A 147 -4.59 29.89 7.18
CA ASN A 147 -4.05 29.93 5.87
C ASN A 147 -4.53 31.27 5.23
N PRO A 148 -3.63 32.23 4.88
CA PRO A 148 -4.04 33.48 4.23
C PRO A 148 -4.82 33.24 2.94
N PHE A 149 -4.69 32.06 2.33
CA PHE A 149 -5.50 31.62 1.21
C PHE A 149 -6.95 31.24 1.60
N ASN A 150 -7.25 30.92 2.87
CA ASN A 150 -8.62 30.64 3.29
C ASN A 150 -9.50 31.90 3.34
N GLU A 151 -8.93 33.07 3.57
CA GLU A 151 -9.65 34.34 3.44
C GLU A 151 -9.92 34.65 1.98
N LEU A 152 -8.95 34.44 1.11
CA LEU A 152 -9.12 34.57 -0.34
C LEU A 152 -10.15 33.57 -0.91
N LEU A 153 -10.14 32.32 -0.47
CA LEU A 153 -11.13 31.31 -0.89
C LEU A 153 -12.55 31.70 -0.47
N LYS A 154 -12.73 32.23 0.75
CA LYS A 154 -14.04 32.72 1.23
C LYS A 154 -14.55 33.92 0.44
N ASP A 155 -13.64 34.78 -0.02
CA ASP A 155 -14.01 35.92 -0.86
C ASP A 155 -14.37 35.46 -2.28
N PHE A 156 -13.67 34.46 -2.85
CA PHE A 156 -14.03 33.82 -4.10
C PHE A 156 -15.38 33.08 -4.04
N GLU A 157 -15.67 32.36 -2.98
CA GLU A 157 -16.97 31.69 -2.80
C GLU A 157 -18.11 32.69 -2.69
N LYS A 158 -17.90 33.85 -2.04
CA LYS A 158 -18.90 34.92 -1.98
C LYS A 158 -19.14 35.57 -3.33
N GLU A 159 -18.10 35.81 -4.13
CA GLU A 159 -18.25 36.34 -5.49
C GLU A 159 -19.00 35.35 -6.42
N TRP A 160 -18.77 34.04 -6.26
CA TRP A 160 -19.48 33.01 -7.02
C TRP A 160 -20.98 32.97 -6.69
N LEU A 161 -21.32 32.99 -5.40
CA LEU A 161 -22.71 33.03 -4.95
C LEU A 161 -23.43 34.30 -5.41
N TYR A 162 -22.76 35.45 -5.35
CA TYR A 162 -23.32 36.71 -5.82
C TYR A 162 -23.57 36.74 -7.34
N ASN A 163 -22.70 36.14 -8.13
CA ASN A 163 -22.86 36.02 -9.58
C ASN A 163 -23.95 35.01 -9.98
N ASP A 164 -24.21 33.98 -9.18
CA ASP A 164 -25.30 33.05 -9.43
C ASP A 164 -26.69 33.66 -9.14
N GLU A 165 -26.81 34.48 -8.09
CA GLU A 165 -28.05 35.22 -7.78
C GLU A 165 -28.37 36.23 -8.88
N ILE A 166 -27.39 36.90 -9.49
CA ILE A 166 -27.59 37.84 -10.59
C ILE A 166 -28.01 37.08 -11.88
N ARG A 167 -27.53 35.88 -12.12
CA ARG A 167 -27.96 35.07 -13.28
C ARG A 167 -29.39 34.57 -13.18
N HIS A 168 -29.87 34.28 -11.98
CA HIS A 168 -31.26 33.86 -11.78
C HIS A 168 -32.27 35.00 -11.71
N SER A 169 -31.82 36.23 -11.46
CA SER A 169 -32.71 37.40 -11.44
C SER A 169 -32.98 38.03 -12.81
N ASN A 170 -32.24 37.65 -13.86
CA ASN A 170 -32.36 38.21 -15.20
C ASN A 170 -33.21 37.35 -16.19
N VAL A 171 -33.93 36.35 -15.72
CA VAL A 171 -34.87 35.57 -16.54
C VAL A 171 -36.30 35.88 -16.12
N CYS A 172 -36.71 37.15 -16.23
CA CYS A 172 -38.10 37.52 -16.24
C CYS A 172 -38.27 38.84 -17.00
N CYS A 173 -38.14 38.80 -18.32
CA CYS A 173 -38.70 39.82 -19.19
C CYS A 173 -39.55 39.14 -20.26
N SER A 174 -40.82 39.15 -19.99
CA SER A 174 -41.94 38.92 -20.92
C SER A 174 -41.82 39.72 -22.20
N PHE A 175 -42.05 39.06 -23.31
CA PHE A 175 -42.43 39.73 -24.57
C PHE A 175 -43.92 39.80 -24.69
N PRO A 176 -44.45 40.86 -25.29
CA PRO A 176 -45.88 41.05 -25.57
C PRO A 176 -46.37 40.15 -26.68
#